data_faca90894c2c628cdae9482e0e65777d
#
_entry.id   faca90894c2c628cdae9482e0e65777d
#
_cell.length_a   1.000
_cell.length_b   1.000
_cell.length_c   1.000
_cell.angle_alpha   90.00
_cell.angle_beta   90.00
_cell.angle_gamma   90.00
#
_symmetry.space_group_name_H-M   'P 1'
#
loop_
_entity.id
_entity.type
_entity.pdbx_description
1 polymer ?
#
loop_
_entity_poly.entity_id
_entity_poly.type
_entity_poly.pdbx_seq_one_letter_code
_entity_poly.pdbx_strand_id
1 'polypeptide(L)'
;FRVAVAILGISMAVLACRVPVKGSGAMTTDLQIDAQLGESRWPREAEATRSIADLIARTIEERYPADNRPARRDAHPKAHGCVRARFTVEDTLPENLAQGVFVPGRSYKAWIRFSNGDSDPERPDVLGDARGMAIKLMGVPGAKLLPEESTDETQDFIMINHPVFFIDDPRDYLTLIKRGSSTNPLVKLLAPFALGLKGAMIARAITKKQIVNPLHTRFWSMVPYRLGDDARKQAIKFSARPCVAHANNNIPKDPDPNYLRKAMANTLSTGDACFDFMVQPRRSETMKVEDSKTEWRESEAPFIKVATIHIPKQVFDTDAQMDFCENLSFT
;
A
#
# COMPACT_ATOMS: atom_id res chain seq x y z
N PHE A 1 -6.45 -12.63 1.48
CA PHE A 1 -6.49 -11.57 2.51
C PHE A 1 -5.11 -11.21 3.03
N ARG A 2 -4.27 -12.22 3.35
CA ARG A 2 -2.96 -12.05 4.00
C ARG A 2 -1.78 -12.14 3.05
N VAL A 3 -1.94 -12.72 1.87
CA VAL A 3 -0.87 -12.85 0.88
C VAL A 3 -0.54 -11.51 0.21
N ALA A 4 -1.54 -10.71 -0.11
CA ALA A 4 -1.30 -9.38 -0.67
C ALA A 4 -0.68 -8.44 0.38
N VAL A 5 -1.03 -8.59 1.67
CA VAL A 5 -0.40 -7.86 2.78
C VAL A 5 1.03 -8.35 3.00
N ALA A 6 1.27 -9.68 2.95
CA ALA A 6 2.62 -10.24 3.05
C ALA A 6 3.52 -9.83 1.87
N ILE A 7 2.98 -9.79 0.66
CA ILE A 7 3.72 -9.37 -0.53
C ILE A 7 4.05 -7.86 -0.48
N LEU A 8 3.14 -7.04 0.03
CA LEU A 8 3.38 -5.61 0.25
C LEU A 8 4.19 -5.34 1.53
N GLY A 9 4.04 -6.15 2.58
CA GLY A 9 4.74 -6.00 3.85
C GLY A 9 6.19 -6.49 3.85
N ILE A 10 6.53 -7.52 3.06
CA ILE A 10 7.89 -8.07 2.95
C ILE A 10 8.88 -7.07 2.32
N SER A 11 8.40 -6.10 1.56
CA SER A 11 9.23 -5.03 1.00
C SER A 11 9.84 -4.09 2.06
N MET A 12 9.58 -4.28 3.35
CA MET A 12 9.76 -3.23 4.35
C MET A 12 10.70 -3.53 5.50
N ALA A 13 11.17 -4.76 5.67
CA ALA A 13 11.91 -5.14 6.87
C ALA A 13 13.39 -5.49 6.64
N VAL A 14 14.10 -4.73 5.81
CA VAL A 14 15.59 -4.77 5.87
C VAL A 14 16.08 -3.42 6.39
N LEU A 15 15.95 -3.27 7.69
CA LEU A 15 16.46 -2.12 8.40
C LEU A 15 17.96 -2.34 8.71
N ALA A 16 18.72 -1.25 8.59
CA ALA A 16 20.12 -1.15 8.94
C ALA A 16 20.37 -1.44 10.44
N CYS A 17 20.42 -2.70 10.82
CA CYS A 17 21.15 -3.16 11.98
C CYS A 17 21.87 -4.45 11.61
N ARG A 18 23.18 -4.50 11.87
CA ARG A 18 24.00 -5.70 11.74
C ARG A 18 23.47 -6.78 12.68
N VAL A 19 22.46 -7.51 12.21
CA VAL A 19 22.11 -8.82 12.78
C VAL A 19 22.44 -9.82 11.68
N PRO A 20 23.28 -10.84 11.91
CA PRO A 20 23.48 -11.90 10.94
C PRO A 20 22.10 -12.51 10.68
N VAL A 21 21.68 -12.55 9.43
CA VAL A 21 20.51 -13.30 9.00
C VAL A 21 20.79 -14.76 9.32
N LYS A 22 20.52 -15.16 10.55
CA LYS A 22 20.32 -16.57 10.89
C LYS A 22 19.08 -16.98 10.11
N GLY A 23 19.25 -18.00 9.31
CA GLY A 23 18.31 -18.52 8.34
C GLY A 23 16.86 -18.42 8.79
N SER A 24 16.01 -18.09 7.85
CA SER A 24 14.56 -17.93 7.95
C SER A 24 13.92 -18.91 8.94
N GLY A 25 13.97 -18.57 10.21
CA GLY A 25 13.18 -19.23 11.23
C GLY A 25 11.73 -18.92 10.95
N ALA A 26 11.04 -19.90 10.36
CA ALA A 26 9.61 -20.11 10.42
C ALA A 26 8.71 -18.85 10.50
N MET A 27 8.54 -18.10 9.41
CA MET A 27 7.29 -17.39 9.14
C MET A 27 6.17 -18.40 8.80
N THR A 28 5.99 -19.39 9.66
CA THR A 28 4.85 -20.30 9.63
C THR A 28 4.09 -20.18 10.94
N THR A 29 3.59 -19.00 11.26
CA THR A 29 2.30 -19.02 11.91
C THR A 29 1.36 -19.59 10.88
N ASP A 30 0.81 -20.75 11.15
CA ASP A 30 -0.25 -21.37 10.37
C ASP A 30 -1.49 -20.52 10.57
N LEU A 31 -1.52 -19.36 9.90
CA LEU A 31 -2.57 -18.37 10.02
C LEU A 31 -3.85 -19.05 9.52
N GLN A 32 -4.74 -19.36 10.44
CA GLN A 32 -6.01 -20.00 10.11
C GLN A 32 -6.77 -19.15 9.10
N ILE A 33 -7.21 -19.79 8.03
CA ILE A 33 -8.11 -19.15 7.05
C ILE A 33 -9.48 -18.93 7.72
N ASP A 34 -10.08 -17.80 7.42
CA ASP A 34 -11.44 -17.50 7.84
C ASP A 34 -12.44 -17.80 6.71
N ALA A 35 -12.84 -19.06 6.63
CA ALA A 35 -13.79 -19.52 5.61
C ALA A 35 -15.14 -18.77 5.67
N GLN A 36 -15.54 -18.26 6.85
CA GLN A 36 -16.77 -17.46 6.98
C GLN A 36 -16.68 -16.12 6.27
N LEU A 37 -15.47 -15.57 6.15
CA LEU A 37 -15.21 -14.37 5.35
C LEU A 37 -14.93 -14.70 3.87
N GLY A 38 -14.95 -15.98 3.50
CA GLY A 38 -14.65 -16.42 2.14
C GLY A 38 -13.17 -16.49 1.82
N GLU A 39 -12.30 -16.55 2.85
CA GLU A 39 -10.87 -16.81 2.65
C GLU A 39 -10.65 -18.23 2.13
N SER A 40 -9.71 -18.37 1.23
CA SER A 40 -9.19 -19.65 0.75
C SER A 40 -7.70 -19.55 0.48
N ARG A 41 -7.02 -20.68 0.38
CA ARG A 41 -5.59 -20.72 0.04
C ARG A 41 -5.40 -21.13 -1.41
N TRP A 42 -4.50 -20.44 -2.07
CA TRP A 42 -3.97 -20.89 -3.34
C TRP A 42 -3.08 -22.13 -3.15
N PRO A 43 -3.08 -23.09 -4.09
CA PRO A 43 -2.15 -24.22 -4.02
C PRO A 43 -0.68 -23.72 -3.92
N ARG A 44 0.08 -24.24 -2.95
CA ARG A 44 1.48 -23.87 -2.71
C ARG A 44 1.72 -22.39 -2.40
N GLU A 45 0.73 -21.69 -1.87
CA GLU A 45 0.78 -20.26 -1.54
C GLU A 45 1.95 -19.91 -0.62
N ALA A 46 2.11 -20.66 0.48
CA ALA A 46 3.19 -20.42 1.44
C ALA A 46 4.59 -20.58 0.83
N GLU A 47 4.75 -21.54 -0.10
CA GLU A 47 6.02 -21.74 -0.82
C GLU A 47 6.27 -20.58 -1.80
N ALA A 48 5.26 -20.18 -2.54
CA ALA A 48 5.36 -19.04 -3.47
C ALA A 48 5.70 -17.76 -2.72
N THR A 49 5.05 -17.50 -1.58
CA THR A 49 5.29 -16.30 -0.75
C THR A 49 6.72 -16.27 -0.22
N ARG A 50 7.25 -17.40 0.31
CA ARG A 50 8.65 -17.47 0.72
C ARG A 50 9.61 -17.20 -0.44
N SER A 51 9.35 -17.84 -1.59
CA SER A 51 10.19 -17.62 -2.78
C SER A 51 10.17 -16.18 -3.29
N ILE A 52 9.03 -15.48 -3.16
CA ILE A 52 8.91 -14.05 -3.47
C ILE A 52 9.78 -13.23 -2.51
N ALA A 53 9.68 -13.50 -1.20
CA ALA A 53 10.45 -12.80 -0.19
C ALA A 53 11.96 -12.95 -0.41
N ASP A 54 12.43 -14.20 -0.62
CA ASP A 54 13.82 -14.50 -0.88
C ASP A 54 14.33 -13.85 -2.17
N LEU A 55 13.49 -13.78 -3.21
CA LEU A 55 13.87 -13.13 -4.46
C LEU A 55 14.00 -11.62 -4.29
N ILE A 56 13.03 -10.99 -3.61
CA ILE A 56 13.07 -9.55 -3.33
C ILE A 56 14.27 -9.19 -2.48
N ALA A 57 14.56 -9.96 -1.41
CA ALA A 57 15.73 -9.72 -0.55
C ALA A 57 17.03 -9.77 -1.36
N ARG A 58 17.23 -10.81 -2.18
CA ARG A 58 18.40 -10.90 -3.07
C ARG A 58 18.48 -9.75 -4.06
N THR A 59 17.36 -9.35 -4.67
CA THR A 59 17.32 -8.23 -5.61
C THR A 59 17.74 -6.91 -4.93
N ILE A 60 17.33 -6.69 -3.68
CA ILE A 60 17.76 -5.53 -2.89
C ILE A 60 19.25 -5.59 -2.61
N GLU A 61 19.78 -6.75 -2.17
CA GLU A 61 21.20 -6.94 -1.88
C GLU A 61 22.09 -6.75 -3.13
N GLU A 62 21.66 -7.26 -4.28
CA GLU A 62 22.34 -7.08 -5.56
C GLU A 62 22.33 -5.62 -6.03
N ARG A 63 21.22 -4.92 -5.83
CA ARG A 63 21.06 -3.51 -6.24
C ARG A 63 21.83 -2.55 -5.33
N TYR A 64 21.92 -2.87 -4.05
CA TYR A 64 22.53 -2.04 -3.01
C TYR A 64 23.61 -2.84 -2.25
N PRO A 65 24.76 -3.14 -2.89
CA PRO A 65 25.90 -3.77 -2.22
C PRO A 65 26.46 -2.87 -1.11
N ALA A 66 27.43 -3.37 -0.35
CA ALA A 66 27.93 -2.71 0.86
C ALA A 66 28.47 -1.28 0.62
N ASP A 67 28.96 -1.01 -0.58
CA ASP A 67 29.48 0.29 -1.04
C ASP A 67 28.40 1.22 -1.61
N ASN A 68 27.19 0.73 -1.79
CA ASN A 68 26.03 1.50 -2.28
C ASN A 68 24.87 1.51 -1.25
N ARG A 69 25.15 2.01 -0.06
CA ARG A 69 24.19 2.11 1.04
C ARG A 69 23.79 3.59 1.30
N PRO A 70 22.61 3.86 1.87
CA PRO A 70 21.61 2.88 2.39
C PRO A 70 20.82 2.19 1.29
N ALA A 71 20.43 0.94 1.53
CA ALA A 71 19.54 0.20 0.66
C ALA A 71 18.13 0.81 0.70
N ARG A 72 17.50 0.91 -0.47
CA ARG A 72 16.09 1.31 -0.59
C ARG A 72 15.19 0.08 -0.71
N ARG A 73 13.92 0.24 -0.44
CA ARG A 73 12.91 -0.81 -0.63
C ARG A 73 12.76 -1.17 -2.11
N ASP A 74 12.36 -2.41 -2.41
CA ASP A 74 12.21 -2.89 -3.79
C ASP A 74 11.02 -2.22 -4.49
N ALA A 75 9.85 -2.23 -3.87
CA ALA A 75 8.67 -1.55 -4.40
C ALA A 75 8.48 -0.19 -3.72
N HIS A 76 8.00 0.78 -4.48
CA HIS A 76 7.77 2.14 -3.99
C HIS A 76 9.02 2.86 -3.42
N PRO A 77 10.23 2.69 -3.95
CA PRO A 77 11.44 3.34 -3.42
C PRO A 77 11.42 4.86 -3.57
N LYS A 78 10.80 5.39 -4.62
CA LYS A 78 10.69 6.83 -4.83
C LYS A 78 9.57 7.43 -3.98
N ALA A 79 9.91 7.99 -2.81
CA ALA A 79 8.99 8.78 -2.01
C ALA A 79 8.79 10.18 -2.60
N HIS A 80 7.53 10.66 -2.64
CA HIS A 80 7.23 12.07 -2.86
C HIS A 80 7.39 12.85 -1.56
N GLY A 81 7.15 12.20 -0.42
CA GLY A 81 7.33 12.73 0.92
C GLY A 81 6.58 11.93 1.97
N CYS A 82 6.95 12.17 3.24
CA CYS A 82 6.17 11.77 4.40
C CYS A 82 5.63 13.01 5.09
N VAL A 83 4.32 13.06 5.29
CA VAL A 83 3.66 14.18 5.94
C VAL A 83 3.06 13.76 7.27
N ARG A 84 3.08 14.68 8.23
CA ARG A 84 2.37 14.52 9.50
C ARG A 84 0.88 14.77 9.25
N ALA A 85 0.05 13.98 9.90
CA ALA A 85 -1.40 14.09 9.81
C ALA A 85 -2.07 13.75 11.14
N ARG A 86 -3.35 14.07 11.22
CA ARG A 86 -4.27 13.62 12.26
C ARG A 86 -5.38 12.81 11.59
N PHE A 87 -5.59 11.61 12.09
CA PHE A 87 -6.68 10.74 11.68
C PHE A 87 -7.75 10.81 12.77
N THR A 88 -8.90 11.39 12.48
CA THR A 88 -9.99 11.56 13.43
C THR A 88 -11.19 10.73 12.99
N VAL A 89 -11.59 9.78 13.81
CA VAL A 89 -12.76 8.93 13.58
C VAL A 89 -14.02 9.76 13.73
N GLU A 90 -15.01 9.54 12.86
CA GLU A 90 -16.31 10.22 12.93
C GLU A 90 -17.00 9.93 14.28
N ASP A 91 -17.70 10.91 14.82
CA ASP A 91 -18.39 10.81 16.12
C ASP A 91 -19.52 9.78 16.11
N THR A 92 -20.09 9.52 14.94
CA THR A 92 -21.18 8.55 14.74
C THR A 92 -20.82 7.60 13.62
N LEU A 93 -20.80 6.30 13.93
CA LEU A 93 -20.55 5.23 12.98
C LEU A 93 -21.63 4.16 13.06
N PRO A 94 -21.93 3.45 11.97
CA PRO A 94 -22.66 2.19 12.04
C PRO A 94 -21.98 1.23 13.04
N GLU A 95 -22.79 0.56 13.88
CA GLU A 95 -22.27 -0.30 14.95
C GLU A 95 -21.28 -1.36 14.44
N ASN A 96 -21.56 -1.94 13.27
CA ASN A 96 -20.69 -2.93 12.64
C ASN A 96 -19.36 -2.35 12.15
N LEU A 97 -19.20 -1.03 12.03
CA LEU A 97 -17.95 -0.37 11.66
C LEU A 97 -17.22 0.24 12.87
N ALA A 98 -17.93 0.46 13.99
CA ALA A 98 -17.36 1.02 15.22
C ALA A 98 -16.54 -0.04 15.98
N GLN A 99 -15.42 -0.50 15.38
CA GLN A 99 -14.55 -1.54 15.95
C GLN A 99 -13.10 -1.37 15.50
N GLY A 100 -12.18 -2.03 16.18
CA GLY A 100 -10.74 -1.87 15.93
C GLY A 100 -10.29 -0.44 16.17
N VAL A 101 -9.65 0.18 15.20
CA VAL A 101 -9.21 1.57 15.28
C VAL A 101 -10.34 2.59 15.10
N PHE A 102 -11.51 2.16 14.61
CA PHE A 102 -12.65 3.04 14.36
C PHE A 102 -13.51 3.24 15.62
N VAL A 103 -12.89 3.74 16.69
CA VAL A 103 -13.58 4.13 17.92
C VAL A 103 -14.15 5.55 17.71
N PRO A 104 -15.49 5.76 17.79
CA PRO A 104 -16.10 7.07 17.55
C PRO A 104 -15.43 8.20 18.33
N GLY A 105 -15.16 9.32 17.65
CA GLY A 105 -14.53 10.51 18.23
C GLY A 105 -13.02 10.40 18.52
N ARG A 106 -12.41 9.20 18.38
CA ARG A 106 -10.99 9.02 18.67
C ARG A 106 -10.11 9.63 17.58
N SER A 107 -9.03 10.27 18.00
CA SER A 107 -8.02 10.83 17.12
C SER A 107 -6.66 10.15 17.31
N TYR A 108 -5.97 9.92 16.19
CA TYR A 108 -4.62 9.36 16.15
C TYR A 108 -3.67 10.32 15.46
N LYS A 109 -2.43 10.43 15.93
CA LYS A 109 -1.34 11.00 15.13
C LYS A 109 -1.04 10.05 13.99
N ALA A 110 -0.73 10.57 12.83
CA ALA A 110 -0.42 9.74 11.67
C ALA A 110 0.78 10.26 10.88
N TRP A 111 1.49 9.33 10.25
CA TRP A 111 2.42 9.60 9.18
C TRP A 111 1.85 9.06 7.88
N ILE A 112 1.96 9.83 6.81
CA ILE A 112 1.50 9.42 5.48
C ILE A 112 2.64 9.54 4.50
N ARG A 113 3.00 8.40 3.89
CA ARG A 113 4.00 8.34 2.83
C ARG A 113 3.33 8.27 1.48
N PHE A 114 3.67 9.19 0.58
CA PHE A 114 3.29 9.16 -0.83
C PHE A 114 4.47 8.74 -1.69
N SER A 115 4.24 7.95 -2.74
CA SER A 115 5.31 7.37 -3.54
C SER A 115 4.88 6.98 -4.96
N ASN A 116 5.89 6.78 -5.84
CA ASN A 116 5.72 6.02 -7.08
C ASN A 116 5.75 4.51 -6.79
N GLY A 117 5.16 3.70 -7.68
CA GLY A 117 5.11 2.24 -7.55
C GLY A 117 6.32 1.51 -8.13
N ASP A 118 6.95 2.10 -9.15
CA ASP A 118 8.08 1.51 -9.85
C ASP A 118 9.29 1.29 -8.94
N SER A 119 10.07 0.27 -9.21
CA SER A 119 11.28 -0.09 -8.45
C SER A 119 12.49 0.81 -8.77
N ASP A 120 12.42 1.67 -9.78
CA ASP A 120 13.43 2.67 -10.07
C ASP A 120 13.17 3.97 -9.29
N PRO A 121 14.01 4.32 -8.29
CA PRO A 121 13.82 5.53 -7.50
C PRO A 121 14.05 6.84 -8.28
N GLU A 122 14.70 6.76 -9.42
CA GLU A 122 15.00 7.93 -10.26
C GLU A 122 13.99 8.11 -11.41
N ARG A 123 13.04 7.19 -11.55
CA ARG A 123 12.02 7.26 -12.62
C ARG A 123 11.24 8.58 -12.56
N PRO A 124 11.18 9.37 -13.66
CA PRO A 124 10.43 10.62 -13.70
C PRO A 124 8.93 10.43 -13.42
N ASP A 125 8.34 11.32 -12.63
CA ASP A 125 6.94 11.25 -12.21
C ASP A 125 5.94 11.36 -13.38
N VAL A 126 6.35 11.95 -14.50
CA VAL A 126 5.52 12.08 -15.72
C VAL A 126 5.30 10.74 -16.40
N LEU A 127 6.16 9.76 -16.18
CA LEU A 127 5.96 8.42 -16.71
C LEU A 127 4.84 7.72 -15.93
N GLY A 128 3.98 7.03 -16.67
CA GLY A 128 2.84 6.33 -16.10
C GLY A 128 3.26 5.27 -15.09
N ASP A 129 2.62 5.29 -13.91
CA ASP A 129 2.95 4.42 -12.79
C ASP A 129 1.81 4.36 -11.78
N ALA A 130 1.78 3.34 -10.94
CA ALA A 130 0.97 3.34 -9.72
C ALA A 130 1.46 4.43 -8.76
N ARG A 131 0.53 5.08 -8.07
CA ARG A 131 0.89 6.01 -6.98
C ARG A 131 0.44 5.43 -5.66
N GLY A 132 1.36 5.40 -4.71
CA GLY A 132 1.12 4.83 -3.39
C GLY A 132 0.77 5.88 -2.34
N MET A 133 -0.10 5.51 -1.42
CA MET A 133 -0.38 6.20 -0.16
C MET A 133 -0.35 5.18 0.96
N ALA A 134 0.60 5.30 1.87
CA ALA A 134 0.69 4.46 3.06
C ALA A 134 0.49 5.33 4.30
N ILE A 135 -0.45 4.96 5.17
CA ILE A 135 -0.79 5.66 6.40
C ILE A 135 -0.35 4.79 7.57
N LYS A 136 0.40 5.36 8.52
CA LYS A 136 0.73 4.74 9.81
C LYS A 136 0.07 5.55 10.92
N LEU A 137 -0.89 4.94 11.61
CA LEU A 137 -1.47 5.48 12.85
C LEU A 137 -0.57 5.13 14.03
N MET A 138 -0.40 6.08 14.95
CA MET A 138 0.43 5.96 16.15
C MET A 138 -0.44 5.90 17.40
N GLY A 139 -0.02 5.10 18.38
CA GLY A 139 -0.75 4.93 19.65
C GLY A 139 -2.01 4.07 19.48
N VAL A 140 -1.95 3.08 18.62
CA VAL A 140 -3.01 2.08 18.43
C VAL A 140 -2.70 0.87 19.29
N PRO A 141 -3.51 0.59 20.35
CA PRO A 141 -3.25 -0.55 21.21
C PRO A 141 -3.58 -1.87 20.52
N GLY A 142 -2.90 -2.93 20.96
CA GLY A 142 -3.09 -4.30 20.47
C GLY A 142 -1.86 -4.85 19.76
N ALA A 143 -1.75 -6.18 19.73
CA ALA A 143 -0.65 -6.86 19.08
C ALA A 143 -0.79 -6.81 17.55
N LYS A 144 0.31 -6.57 16.86
CA LYS A 144 0.38 -6.68 15.41
C LYS A 144 0.52 -8.14 14.98
N LEU A 145 0.21 -8.41 13.71
CA LEU A 145 0.28 -9.77 13.15
C LEU A 145 1.71 -10.27 12.99
N LEU A 146 2.66 -9.38 12.71
CA LEU A 146 4.07 -9.74 12.58
C LEU A 146 4.70 -9.84 13.97
N PRO A 147 5.34 -10.98 14.31
CA PRO A 147 5.95 -11.17 15.63
C PRO A 147 6.99 -10.10 15.97
N GLU A 148 7.77 -9.65 14.96
CA GLU A 148 8.82 -8.65 15.11
C GLU A 148 8.27 -7.26 15.48
N GLU A 149 7.00 -6.99 15.16
CA GLU A 149 6.29 -5.73 15.43
C GLU A 149 5.17 -5.89 16.45
N SER A 150 5.10 -7.04 17.15
CA SER A 150 3.98 -7.37 18.05
C SER A 150 3.77 -6.36 19.19
N THR A 151 4.83 -5.62 19.54
CA THR A 151 4.79 -4.58 20.59
C THR A 151 4.59 -3.17 20.03
N ASP A 152 4.56 -3.00 18.74
CA ASP A 152 4.36 -1.69 18.12
C ASP A 152 2.90 -1.27 18.24
N GLU A 153 2.67 -0.12 18.84
CA GLU A 153 1.35 0.48 18.96
C GLU A 153 0.98 1.25 17.67
N THR A 154 0.90 0.54 16.56
CA THR A 154 0.62 1.17 15.25
C THR A 154 -0.42 0.40 14.45
N GLN A 155 -1.09 1.08 13.52
CA GLN A 155 -1.93 0.47 12.50
C GLN A 155 -1.63 1.09 11.14
N ASP A 156 -1.41 0.25 10.14
CA ASP A 156 -1.05 0.71 8.81
C ASP A 156 -2.18 0.49 7.81
N PHE A 157 -2.31 1.42 6.83
CA PHE A 157 -3.21 1.32 5.70
C PHE A 157 -2.43 1.58 4.42
N ILE A 158 -2.35 0.57 3.55
CA ILE A 158 -1.58 0.64 2.31
C ILE A 158 -2.53 0.71 1.12
N MET A 159 -2.35 1.72 0.28
CA MET A 159 -3.25 2.04 -0.82
C MET A 159 -2.49 2.43 -2.08
N ILE A 160 -3.14 2.24 -3.24
CA ILE A 160 -2.70 2.84 -4.51
C ILE A 160 -3.86 3.64 -5.15
N ASN A 161 -3.54 4.39 -6.18
CA ASN A 161 -4.53 5.19 -6.91
C ASN A 161 -5.41 4.38 -7.90
N HIS A 162 -5.63 3.08 -7.60
CA HIS A 162 -6.48 2.16 -8.37
C HIS A 162 -7.23 1.19 -7.45
N PRO A 163 -8.52 0.88 -7.70
CA PRO A 163 -9.36 0.12 -6.77
C PRO A 163 -9.09 -1.39 -6.74
N VAL A 164 -8.29 -1.92 -7.67
CA VAL A 164 -7.97 -3.35 -7.79
C VAL A 164 -6.47 -3.56 -8.04
N PHE A 165 -5.99 -4.76 -7.73
CA PHE A 165 -4.66 -5.19 -8.05
C PHE A 165 -4.66 -5.99 -9.35
N PHE A 166 -3.53 -6.08 -10.03
CA PHE A 166 -3.43 -6.71 -11.36
C PHE A 166 -3.18 -8.22 -11.32
N ILE A 167 -2.97 -8.79 -10.12
CA ILE A 167 -2.66 -10.20 -9.94
C ILE A 167 -3.22 -10.70 -8.59
N ASP A 168 -3.75 -11.90 -8.55
CA ASP A 168 -4.39 -12.51 -7.37
C ASP A 168 -3.68 -13.78 -6.90
N ASP A 169 -3.01 -14.51 -7.79
CA ASP A 169 -2.28 -15.74 -7.47
C ASP A 169 -0.79 -15.42 -7.17
N PRO A 170 -0.27 -15.73 -5.97
CA PRO A 170 1.13 -15.52 -5.63
C PRO A 170 2.12 -16.29 -6.53
N ARG A 171 1.70 -17.40 -7.13
CA ARG A 171 2.54 -18.16 -8.08
C ARG A 171 2.74 -17.41 -9.39
N ASP A 172 1.69 -16.73 -9.86
CA ASP A 172 1.77 -15.88 -11.04
C ASP A 172 2.60 -14.64 -10.75
N TYR A 173 2.46 -14.06 -9.54
CA TYR A 173 3.32 -12.96 -9.11
C TYR A 173 4.80 -13.37 -9.03
N LEU A 174 5.11 -14.54 -8.46
CA LEU A 174 6.47 -15.09 -8.46
C LEU A 174 7.01 -15.26 -9.89
N THR A 175 6.16 -15.73 -10.80
CA THR A 175 6.53 -15.90 -12.22
C THR A 175 6.80 -14.56 -12.88
N LEU A 176 5.96 -13.55 -12.59
CA LEU A 176 6.12 -12.19 -13.10
C LEU A 176 7.47 -11.60 -12.69
N ILE A 177 7.78 -11.63 -11.39
CA ILE A 177 9.02 -11.02 -10.88
C ILE A 177 10.27 -11.80 -11.30
N LYS A 178 10.24 -13.14 -11.33
CA LYS A 178 11.34 -13.97 -11.86
C LYS A 178 11.64 -13.66 -13.33
N ARG A 179 10.62 -13.51 -14.15
CA ARG A 179 10.80 -13.15 -15.56
C ARG A 179 11.26 -11.70 -15.72
N GLY A 180 10.68 -10.79 -14.93
CA GLY A 180 11.02 -9.37 -14.97
C GLY A 180 12.46 -9.07 -14.56
N SER A 181 13.00 -9.80 -13.59
CA SER A 181 14.38 -9.68 -13.12
C SER A 181 15.42 -10.49 -13.95
N SER A 182 14.97 -11.29 -14.93
CA SER A 182 15.87 -12.08 -15.77
C SER A 182 16.85 -11.22 -16.57
N THR A 183 18.10 -11.65 -16.67
CA THR A 183 19.11 -11.04 -17.56
C THR A 183 18.86 -11.38 -19.02
N ASN A 184 18.12 -12.46 -19.31
CA ASN A 184 17.77 -12.87 -20.67
C ASN A 184 16.60 -12.02 -21.20
N PRO A 185 16.80 -11.22 -22.27
CA PRO A 185 15.76 -10.34 -22.79
C PRO A 185 14.53 -11.08 -23.33
N LEU A 186 14.68 -12.31 -23.84
CA LEU A 186 13.55 -13.12 -24.29
C LEU A 186 12.68 -13.57 -23.10
N VAL A 187 13.29 -13.94 -21.99
CA VAL A 187 12.57 -14.31 -20.76
C VAL A 187 11.85 -13.07 -20.19
N LYS A 188 12.54 -11.93 -20.18
CA LYS A 188 11.95 -10.65 -19.74
C LYS A 188 10.72 -10.24 -20.55
N LEU A 189 10.74 -10.46 -21.86
CA LEU A 189 9.61 -10.20 -22.76
C LEU A 189 8.38 -11.05 -22.41
N LEU A 190 8.57 -12.21 -21.78
CA LEU A 190 7.48 -13.09 -21.37
C LEU A 190 6.87 -12.74 -19.99
N ALA A 191 7.44 -11.77 -19.26
CA ALA A 191 6.94 -11.40 -17.93
C ALA A 191 5.46 -10.97 -17.94
N PRO A 192 4.98 -10.10 -18.84
CA PRO A 192 3.57 -9.66 -18.84
C PRO A 192 2.56 -10.77 -19.06
N PHE A 193 2.95 -11.91 -19.66
CA PHE A 193 2.05 -13.05 -19.85
C PHE A 193 1.64 -13.73 -18.53
N ALA A 194 2.40 -13.54 -17.45
CA ALA A 194 2.02 -14.02 -16.12
C ALA A 194 0.77 -13.31 -15.57
N LEU A 195 0.44 -12.12 -16.09
CA LEU A 195 -0.74 -11.35 -15.66
C LEU A 195 -2.06 -11.89 -16.24
N GLY A 196 -1.98 -12.66 -17.32
CA GLY A 196 -3.16 -12.97 -18.13
C GLY A 196 -3.81 -11.71 -18.73
N LEU A 197 -4.86 -11.85 -19.53
CA LEU A 197 -5.46 -10.72 -20.23
C LEU A 197 -6.07 -9.68 -19.28
N LYS A 198 -6.83 -10.10 -18.28
CA LYS A 198 -7.48 -9.21 -17.31
C LYS A 198 -6.44 -8.45 -16.49
N GLY A 199 -5.42 -9.13 -15.96
CA GLY A 199 -4.34 -8.50 -15.21
C GLY A 199 -3.52 -7.50 -16.05
N ALA A 200 -3.23 -7.84 -17.30
CA ALA A 200 -2.53 -6.93 -18.22
C ALA A 200 -3.35 -5.66 -18.52
N MET A 201 -4.69 -5.78 -18.69
CA MET A 201 -5.55 -4.60 -18.85
C MET A 201 -5.57 -3.74 -17.60
N ILE A 202 -5.61 -4.32 -16.39
CA ILE A 202 -5.56 -3.58 -15.13
C ILE A 202 -4.21 -2.88 -14.98
N ALA A 203 -3.09 -3.59 -15.19
CA ALA A 203 -1.75 -3.00 -15.13
C ALA A 203 -1.60 -1.82 -16.10
N ARG A 204 -2.14 -1.95 -17.32
CA ARG A 204 -2.19 -0.86 -18.29
C ARG A 204 -3.05 0.32 -17.81
N ALA A 205 -4.21 0.05 -17.17
CA ALA A 205 -5.07 1.11 -16.62
C ALA A 205 -4.37 1.88 -15.49
N ILE A 206 -3.67 1.16 -14.62
CA ILE A 206 -2.86 1.74 -13.53
C ILE A 206 -1.78 2.67 -14.11
N THR A 207 -0.98 2.15 -15.04
CA THR A 207 0.17 2.88 -15.61
C THR A 207 -0.22 4.01 -16.55
N LYS A 208 -1.41 3.98 -17.13
CA LYS A 208 -1.93 5.11 -17.93
C LYS A 208 -2.38 6.31 -17.12
N LYS A 209 -2.73 6.10 -15.85
CA LYS A 209 -3.31 7.14 -15.02
C LYS A 209 -2.23 8.10 -14.55
N GLN A 210 -2.22 9.29 -15.11
CA GLN A 210 -1.39 10.39 -14.64
C GLN A 210 -2.14 11.17 -13.57
N ILE A 211 -1.41 11.70 -12.60
CA ILE A 211 -1.93 12.58 -11.55
C ILE A 211 -1.12 13.87 -11.52
N VAL A 212 -1.72 14.94 -11.09
CA VAL A 212 -1.05 16.26 -10.96
C VAL A 212 -0.56 16.53 -9.55
N ASN A 213 -1.20 15.91 -8.54
CA ASN A 213 -0.86 16.09 -7.13
C ASN A 213 -1.37 14.87 -6.33
N PRO A 214 -0.52 14.19 -5.55
CA PRO A 214 -0.93 13.12 -4.66
C PRO A 214 -2.03 13.54 -3.66
N LEU A 215 -2.00 14.78 -3.16
CA LEU A 215 -3.00 15.30 -2.22
C LEU A 215 -4.39 15.52 -2.84
N HIS A 216 -4.49 15.50 -4.17
CA HIS A 216 -5.73 15.65 -4.92
C HIS A 216 -6.20 14.35 -5.56
N THR A 217 -5.62 13.22 -5.16
CA THR A 217 -5.84 11.91 -5.78
C THR A 217 -6.54 10.98 -4.80
N ARG A 218 -7.54 10.23 -5.28
CA ARG A 218 -8.18 9.17 -4.50
C ARG A 218 -7.31 7.90 -4.52
N PHE A 219 -7.20 7.25 -3.36
CA PHE A 219 -6.49 6.00 -3.16
C PHE A 219 -7.42 4.91 -2.63
N TRP A 220 -7.10 3.64 -2.91
CA TRP A 220 -7.87 2.47 -2.49
C TRP A 220 -6.96 1.36 -1.98
N SER A 221 -7.46 0.57 -1.03
CA SER A 221 -6.90 -0.74 -0.77
C SER A 221 -7.16 -1.63 -1.98
N MET A 222 -6.12 -2.21 -2.52
CA MET A 222 -6.27 -3.09 -3.70
C MET A 222 -7.00 -4.38 -3.35
N VAL A 223 -6.89 -4.80 -2.10
CA VAL A 223 -7.40 -6.05 -1.55
C VAL A 223 -8.29 -5.78 -0.34
N PRO A 224 -9.17 -6.73 0.03
CA PRO A 224 -9.96 -6.64 1.25
C PRO A 224 -9.12 -6.92 2.51
N TYR A 225 -9.63 -6.48 3.65
CA TYR A 225 -9.07 -6.69 4.98
C TYR A 225 -10.16 -7.17 5.94
N ARG A 226 -9.76 -7.88 6.99
CA ARG A 226 -10.67 -8.21 8.08
C ARG A 226 -10.78 -7.02 9.03
N LEU A 227 -12.00 -6.59 9.32
CA LEU A 227 -12.33 -5.66 10.39
C LEU A 227 -13.05 -6.41 11.49
N GLY A 228 -12.58 -6.26 12.72
CA GLY A 228 -13.17 -6.84 13.92
C GLY A 228 -12.84 -8.31 14.12
N ASP A 229 -13.33 -8.79 15.26
CA ASP A 229 -13.14 -10.16 15.73
C ASP A 229 -14.48 -10.84 16.01
N ASP A 230 -14.44 -12.16 16.12
CA ASP A 230 -15.57 -13.01 16.48
C ASP A 230 -16.85 -12.77 15.66
N ALA A 231 -17.97 -12.58 16.31
CA ALA A 231 -19.29 -12.47 15.69
C ALA A 231 -19.49 -11.19 14.86
N ARG A 232 -18.68 -10.16 15.06
CA ARG A 232 -18.78 -8.88 14.32
C ARG A 232 -17.75 -8.73 13.23
N LYS A 233 -16.90 -9.73 13.00
CA LYS A 233 -15.91 -9.71 11.94
C LYS A 233 -16.55 -9.58 10.56
N GLN A 234 -15.94 -8.78 9.71
CA GLN A 234 -16.37 -8.60 8.34
C GLN A 234 -15.18 -8.30 7.41
N ALA A 235 -15.36 -8.62 6.14
CA ALA A 235 -14.41 -8.23 5.11
C ALA A 235 -14.74 -6.81 4.63
N ILE A 236 -13.72 -5.97 4.56
CA ILE A 236 -13.82 -4.58 4.13
C ILE A 236 -12.75 -4.25 3.09
N LYS A 237 -13.04 -3.30 2.21
CA LYS A 237 -12.03 -2.49 1.51
C LYS A 237 -12.03 -1.09 2.10
N PHE A 238 -10.93 -0.34 1.93
CA PHE A 238 -10.87 1.07 2.35
C PHE A 238 -10.36 1.97 1.23
N SER A 239 -10.65 3.25 1.35
CA SER A 239 -10.29 4.28 0.38
C SER A 239 -10.05 5.60 1.09
N ALA A 240 -9.09 6.39 0.60
CA ALA A 240 -8.89 7.78 0.99
C ALA A 240 -9.23 8.67 -0.21
N ARG A 241 -10.21 9.54 -0.05
CA ARG A 241 -10.69 10.47 -1.07
C ARG A 241 -10.45 11.90 -0.60
N PRO A 242 -9.85 12.79 -1.42
CA PRO A 242 -9.72 14.21 -1.06
C PRO A 242 -11.07 14.78 -0.63
N CYS A 243 -11.11 15.54 0.48
CA CYS A 243 -12.36 16.14 1.01
C CYS A 243 -12.98 17.14 0.04
N VAL A 244 -12.16 17.81 -0.75
CA VAL A 244 -12.57 18.78 -1.75
C VAL A 244 -12.21 18.25 -3.12
N ALA A 245 -13.15 18.34 -4.06
CA ALA A 245 -12.88 18.05 -5.45
C ALA A 245 -11.94 19.13 -6.00
N HIS A 246 -10.81 18.70 -6.53
CA HIS A 246 -9.89 19.60 -7.20
C HIS A 246 -10.11 19.53 -8.71
N ALA A 247 -10.14 20.70 -9.35
CA ALA A 247 -10.15 20.76 -10.80
C ALA A 247 -8.91 20.03 -11.34
N ASN A 248 -9.09 19.28 -12.44
CA ASN A 248 -7.98 18.65 -13.14
C ASN A 248 -7.05 19.75 -13.67
N ASN A 249 -6.02 20.07 -12.93
CA ASN A 249 -4.94 20.90 -13.42
C ASN A 249 -4.11 20.05 -14.38
N ASN A 250 -3.71 20.63 -15.48
CA ASN A 250 -2.87 19.93 -16.43
C ASN A 250 -1.46 19.73 -15.84
N ILE A 251 -0.85 18.59 -16.18
CA ILE A 251 0.58 18.38 -15.91
C ILE A 251 1.36 19.49 -16.64
N PRO A 252 2.38 20.09 -16.01
CA PRO A 252 3.23 21.08 -16.66
C PRO A 252 3.77 20.59 -18.00
N LYS A 253 3.95 21.48 -18.97
CA LYS A 253 4.41 21.12 -20.32
C LYS A 253 5.77 20.42 -20.31
N ASP A 254 6.68 20.90 -19.46
CA ASP A 254 8.02 20.32 -19.25
C ASP A 254 8.17 20.03 -17.74
N PRO A 255 7.59 18.89 -17.26
CA PRO A 255 7.53 18.64 -15.84
C PRO A 255 8.89 18.24 -15.30
N ASP A 256 9.25 18.81 -14.14
CA ASP A 256 10.38 18.33 -13.37
C ASP A 256 10.25 16.82 -13.07
N PRO A 257 11.33 16.04 -13.07
CA PRO A 257 11.27 14.62 -12.73
C PRO A 257 10.59 14.30 -11.39
N ASN A 258 10.57 15.26 -10.46
CA ASN A 258 9.96 15.16 -9.13
C ASN A 258 8.77 16.11 -8.95
N TYR A 259 8.02 16.40 -10.03
CA TYR A 259 6.94 17.40 -9.98
C TYR A 259 5.85 17.06 -8.95
N LEU A 260 5.62 15.79 -8.63
CA LEU A 260 4.62 15.39 -7.63
C LEU A 260 5.02 15.82 -6.22
N ARG A 261 6.30 15.68 -5.85
CA ARG A 261 6.82 16.23 -4.59
C ARG A 261 6.66 17.74 -4.54
N LYS A 262 7.04 18.43 -5.63
CA LYS A 262 6.91 19.91 -5.73
C LYS A 262 5.45 20.35 -5.63
N ALA A 263 4.53 19.64 -6.26
CA ALA A 263 3.10 19.92 -6.16
C ALA A 263 2.56 19.77 -4.72
N MET A 264 2.98 18.72 -4.01
CA MET A 264 2.66 18.55 -2.59
C MET A 264 3.25 19.67 -1.73
N ALA A 265 4.52 20.00 -1.93
CA ALA A 265 5.21 21.06 -1.19
C ALA A 265 4.52 22.43 -1.39
N ASN A 266 4.18 22.77 -2.62
CA ASN A 266 3.44 23.99 -2.93
C ASN A 266 2.07 24.04 -2.22
N THR A 267 1.33 22.94 -2.22
CA THR A 267 0.03 22.86 -1.52
C THR A 267 0.21 23.05 -0.01
N LEU A 268 1.13 22.30 0.62
CA LEU A 268 1.30 22.31 2.07
C LEU A 268 2.10 23.51 2.59
N SER A 269 2.72 24.28 1.72
CA SER A 269 3.34 25.58 2.11
C SER A 269 2.30 26.69 2.27
N THR A 270 1.15 26.57 1.63
CA THR A 270 0.10 27.61 1.60
C THR A 270 -1.13 27.27 2.44
N GLY A 271 -1.47 25.99 2.57
CA GLY A 271 -2.67 25.55 3.27
C GLY A 271 -2.63 24.09 3.71
N ASP A 272 -3.71 23.66 4.31
CA ASP A 272 -3.92 22.30 4.76
C ASP A 272 -4.46 21.43 3.60
N ALA A 273 -4.33 20.12 3.75
CA ALA A 273 -4.99 19.15 2.89
C ALA A 273 -5.82 18.18 3.75
N CYS A 274 -6.83 17.56 3.15
CA CYS A 274 -7.62 16.57 3.86
C CYS A 274 -8.14 15.45 2.97
N PHE A 275 -8.36 14.28 3.61
CA PHE A 275 -9.01 13.14 2.97
C PHE A 275 -10.14 12.61 3.85
N ASP A 276 -11.26 12.24 3.22
CA ASP A 276 -12.24 11.33 3.79
C ASP A 276 -11.64 9.92 3.76
N PHE A 277 -11.48 9.29 4.91
CA PHE A 277 -11.15 7.87 4.99
C PHE A 277 -12.43 7.05 5.06
N MET A 278 -12.59 6.14 4.13
CA MET A 278 -13.85 5.44 3.90
C MET A 278 -13.65 3.94 3.89
N VAL A 279 -14.67 3.22 4.31
CA VAL A 279 -14.73 1.75 4.35
C VAL A 279 -15.87 1.26 3.47
N GLN A 280 -15.62 0.22 2.71
CA GLN A 280 -16.59 -0.50 1.90
C GLN A 280 -16.78 -1.91 2.47
N PRO A 281 -17.87 -2.19 3.21
CA PRO A 281 -18.15 -3.53 3.72
C PRO A 281 -18.54 -4.49 2.60
N ARG A 282 -18.10 -5.75 2.71
CA ARG A 282 -18.60 -6.83 1.86
C ARG A 282 -20.10 -7.06 2.11
N ARG A 283 -20.91 -7.07 1.07
CA ARG A 283 -22.37 -7.23 1.17
C ARG A 283 -22.92 -8.46 0.45
N SER A 284 -22.12 -9.12 -0.36
CA SER A 284 -22.58 -10.30 -1.13
C SER A 284 -21.46 -11.30 -1.38
N GLU A 285 -21.85 -12.53 -1.71
CA GLU A 285 -20.94 -13.61 -2.11
C GLU A 285 -20.19 -13.31 -3.42
N THR A 286 -20.73 -12.43 -4.26
CA THR A 286 -20.08 -12.00 -5.50
C THR A 286 -18.85 -11.13 -5.24
N MET A 287 -18.76 -10.49 -4.07
CA MET A 287 -17.61 -9.73 -3.59
C MET A 287 -16.57 -10.69 -3.00
N LYS A 288 -15.86 -11.40 -3.86
CA LYS A 288 -14.87 -12.39 -3.46
C LYS A 288 -13.66 -11.71 -2.81
N VAL A 289 -13.19 -12.25 -1.68
CA VAL A 289 -12.05 -11.69 -0.95
C VAL A 289 -10.71 -12.06 -1.57
N GLU A 290 -10.63 -13.20 -2.27
CA GLU A 290 -9.41 -13.66 -2.92
C GLU A 290 -9.28 -13.21 -4.39
N ASP A 291 -10.29 -12.55 -4.95
CA ASP A 291 -10.22 -11.97 -6.30
C ASP A 291 -9.82 -10.49 -6.20
N SER A 292 -8.53 -10.22 -6.21
CA SER A 292 -7.99 -8.85 -6.19
C SER A 292 -8.16 -8.12 -7.51
N LYS A 293 -8.51 -8.82 -8.60
CA LYS A 293 -8.69 -8.26 -9.95
C LYS A 293 -10.12 -7.81 -10.23
N THR A 294 -11.06 -8.04 -9.30
CA THR A 294 -12.46 -7.62 -9.46
C THR A 294 -12.82 -6.53 -8.46
N GLU A 295 -13.29 -5.41 -8.99
CA GLU A 295 -13.74 -4.31 -8.17
C GLU A 295 -15.07 -4.64 -7.47
N TRP A 296 -15.17 -4.33 -6.19
CA TRP A 296 -16.43 -4.31 -5.48
C TRP A 296 -17.17 -3.02 -5.87
N ARG A 297 -18.27 -3.16 -6.59
CA ARG A 297 -18.98 -2.02 -7.16
C ARG A 297 -19.61 -1.15 -6.08
N GLU A 298 -19.39 0.16 -6.14
CA GLU A 298 -19.98 1.12 -5.19
C GLU A 298 -21.50 1.13 -5.25
N SER A 299 -22.12 0.75 -6.37
CA SER A 299 -23.56 0.58 -6.50
C SER A 299 -24.14 -0.57 -5.68
N GLU A 300 -23.34 -1.61 -5.39
CA GLU A 300 -23.73 -2.77 -4.58
C GLU A 300 -23.34 -2.56 -3.10
N ALA A 301 -22.19 -1.96 -2.84
CA ALA A 301 -21.68 -1.66 -1.52
C ALA A 301 -21.00 -0.28 -1.54
N PRO A 302 -21.70 0.79 -1.19
CA PRO A 302 -21.10 2.13 -1.17
C PRO A 302 -20.03 2.25 -0.10
N PHE A 303 -19.04 3.09 -0.35
CA PHE A 303 -18.07 3.50 0.65
C PHE A 303 -18.74 4.40 1.72
N ILE A 304 -18.48 4.09 2.98
CA ILE A 304 -18.98 4.82 4.15
C ILE A 304 -17.80 5.56 4.76
N LYS A 305 -17.91 6.87 4.94
CA LYS A 305 -16.90 7.66 5.63
C LYS A 305 -16.85 7.23 7.09
N VAL A 306 -15.65 6.90 7.58
CA VAL A 306 -15.40 6.49 8.98
C VAL A 306 -14.42 7.38 9.69
N ALA A 307 -13.63 8.17 8.96
CA ALA A 307 -12.69 9.12 9.56
C ALA A 307 -12.36 10.24 8.58
N THR A 308 -11.83 11.32 9.14
CA THR A 308 -11.21 12.41 8.40
C THR A 308 -9.70 12.42 8.67
N ILE A 309 -8.90 12.49 7.61
CA ILE A 309 -7.46 12.70 7.68
C ILE A 309 -7.19 14.17 7.42
N HIS A 310 -6.68 14.87 8.42
CA HIS A 310 -6.25 16.26 8.30
C HIS A 310 -4.73 16.32 8.21
N ILE A 311 -4.21 16.92 7.14
CA ILE A 311 -2.79 17.16 6.90
C ILE A 311 -2.56 18.66 7.03
N PRO A 312 -1.97 19.13 8.14
CA PRO A 312 -1.75 20.57 8.35
C PRO A 312 -0.69 21.11 7.42
N LYS A 313 -0.74 22.40 7.17
CA LYS A 313 0.34 23.17 6.54
C LYS A 313 1.67 22.82 7.19
N GLN A 314 2.65 22.43 6.39
CA GLN A 314 3.96 21.98 6.86
C GLN A 314 5.02 22.00 5.76
N VAL A 315 6.28 22.09 6.17
CA VAL A 315 7.44 21.73 5.36
C VAL A 315 7.74 20.26 5.65
N PHE A 316 7.90 19.44 4.63
CA PHE A 316 8.12 18.00 4.77
C PHE A 316 9.27 17.47 3.90
N ASP A 317 9.83 18.28 3.03
CA ASP A 317 10.83 17.93 2.03
C ASP A 317 12.26 18.33 2.45
N THR A 318 12.50 18.45 3.75
CA THR A 318 13.84 18.59 4.32
C THR A 318 14.58 17.25 4.29
N ASP A 319 15.91 17.28 4.18
CA ASP A 319 16.75 16.07 4.14
C ASP A 319 16.46 15.17 5.35
N ALA A 320 16.42 15.72 6.56
CA ALA A 320 16.13 14.96 7.79
C ALA A 320 14.76 14.26 7.75
N GLN A 321 13.72 14.92 7.20
CA GLN A 321 12.40 14.30 7.11
C GLN A 321 12.33 13.29 5.95
N MET A 322 13.07 13.48 4.89
CA MET A 322 13.19 12.49 3.81
C MET A 322 13.94 11.24 4.26
N ASP A 323 15.01 11.39 5.06
CA ASP A 323 15.71 10.27 5.69
C ASP A 323 14.80 9.52 6.67
N PHE A 324 14.04 10.22 7.50
CA PHE A 324 13.02 9.61 8.35
C PHE A 324 11.99 8.84 7.51
N CYS A 325 11.52 9.43 6.42
CA CYS A 325 10.56 8.81 5.50
C CYS A 325 11.07 7.51 4.89
N GLU A 326 12.34 7.46 4.54
CA GLU A 326 12.95 6.27 3.94
C GLU A 326 13.08 5.13 4.96
N ASN A 327 13.28 5.46 6.23
CA ASN A 327 13.37 4.50 7.33
C ASN A 327 12.02 4.10 7.94
N LEU A 328 10.92 4.74 7.56
CA LEU A 328 9.59 4.43 8.08
C LEU A 328 9.02 3.16 7.42
N SER A 329 8.79 2.12 8.20
CA SER A 329 8.14 0.87 7.73
C SER A 329 6.61 1.00 7.74
N PHE A 330 5.92 0.15 6.97
CA PHE A 330 4.46 -0.02 6.98
C PHE A 330 4.15 -1.50 6.77
N THR A 331 3.31 -2.11 7.58
CA THR A 331 3.04 -3.56 7.61
C THR A 331 1.57 -3.88 7.75
#